data_994a9ef273ec7295fbaba4d934270b8a
#
_entry.id   994a9ef273ec7295fbaba4d934270b8a
#
_cell.length_a   1.000
_cell.length_b   1.000
_cell.length_c   1.000
_cell.angle_alpha   90.00
_cell.angle_beta   90.00
_cell.angle_gamma   90.00
#
_symmetry.space_group_name_H-M   'P 1'
#
loop_
_entity.id
_entity.type
_entity.pdbx_description
1 polymer ?
#
loop_
_entity_poly.entity_id
_entity_poly.type
_entity_poly.pdbx_seq_one_letter_code
_entity_poly.pdbx_strand_id
1 'polypeptide(L)'
;MDWKTVQGRSKHEGISFLTITLPDFGKDFERSLDLGQVDRSLFTGFQWKGGLPRFLGGFLDLVFDRASGRLLNKPNVDAVLAIRQLTLMFGKISLPCSDARERKAMLDFIKCEQDVRQSDSERSPIDFEAFCRMSDLLFARMFSRVDREIYYGDIRGKHGPGSTADRLLGNQKYDQQVWTRRLENVFPFGDHIFPSHSYYDLYESVDILEPGMEIPVKVISVPKTLKTPRIIAIEPTAMQFAQQGILRAMLDSLRKDDILPGLIGFDDQEPNQLLARVGSLDGSLATLDLSEASDRVSNQLVRAMLRNHPHLHEAVDAVRSRKAEVRGHGVIRLAKYASMGSALTFPFEAMVFLTLVLMGIERELNQPLCRKDVKHLIGQVRIYGDDIIVPVDTVRSVVGMLEHFGARVNTRKSFWTGRFRESCGKEYFMGEDVSIVRFRKEFPARRKDATQVISLVAFRNQMYYAGYWATCKWLDEELRRILKHYPVVAPSSRVLGRHSFLGYETHKMHATLHSPLVKGYVISARSPQNPLDGPGALLKFFLTKASLNGSSQKMSHLREPDDENHLRRSGRPHAVDIKLRMASPF
;
A
#
# COMPACT_ATOMS: atom_id res chain seq x y z
N MET A 1 9.71 -2.83 -36.79
CA MET A 1 10.30 -1.50 -36.48
C MET A 1 10.45 -1.32 -34.98
N ASP A 2 9.43 -1.54 -34.18
CA ASP A 2 9.43 -1.30 -32.73
C ASP A 2 10.45 -2.16 -31.97
N TRP A 3 10.61 -3.44 -32.34
CA TRP A 3 11.64 -4.29 -31.74
C TRP A 3 13.07 -3.74 -31.96
N LYS A 4 13.37 -3.21 -33.15
CA LYS A 4 14.68 -2.55 -33.41
C LYS A 4 14.87 -1.30 -32.55
N THR A 5 13.79 -0.54 -32.29
CA THR A 5 13.81 0.60 -31.39
C THR A 5 14.12 0.17 -29.95
N VAL A 6 13.44 -0.88 -29.46
CA VAL A 6 13.69 -1.43 -28.12
C VAL A 6 15.14 -1.90 -27.98
N GLN A 7 15.63 -2.71 -28.95
CA GLN A 7 17.01 -3.19 -28.93
C GLN A 7 18.05 -2.05 -29.00
N GLY A 8 17.86 -1.09 -29.90
CA GLY A 8 18.79 0.03 -30.08
C GLY A 8 18.83 0.91 -28.83
N ARG A 9 17.68 1.31 -28.32
CA ARG A 9 17.61 2.19 -27.14
C ARG A 9 18.05 1.48 -25.85
N SER A 10 17.76 0.17 -25.71
CA SER A 10 18.26 -0.60 -24.56
C SER A 10 19.80 -0.74 -24.56
N LYS A 11 20.45 -0.71 -25.74
CA LYS A 11 21.93 -0.69 -25.84
C LYS A 11 22.52 0.65 -25.37
N HIS A 12 21.84 1.77 -25.62
CA HIS A 12 22.31 3.10 -25.26
C HIS A 12 21.90 3.55 -23.86
N GLU A 13 20.64 3.34 -23.49
CA GLU A 13 20.06 3.76 -22.21
C GLU A 13 20.16 2.67 -21.13
N GLY A 14 20.60 1.46 -21.51
CA GLY A 14 20.63 0.31 -20.62
C GLY A 14 19.23 -0.09 -20.14
N ILE A 15 19.17 -0.66 -18.94
CA ILE A 15 17.92 -1.10 -18.32
C ILE A 15 16.95 0.09 -18.04
N SER A 16 17.45 1.31 -18.01
CA SER A 16 16.63 2.52 -17.79
C SER A 16 15.58 2.71 -18.89
N PHE A 17 15.90 2.29 -20.14
CA PHE A 17 14.90 2.32 -21.20
C PHE A 17 13.66 1.51 -20.84
N LEU A 18 13.84 0.27 -20.34
CA LEU A 18 12.74 -0.64 -20.00
C LEU A 18 12.03 -0.23 -18.70
N THR A 19 12.74 0.40 -17.76
CA THR A 19 12.24 0.62 -16.39
C THR A 19 11.83 2.05 -16.10
N ILE A 20 12.20 3.00 -16.94
CA ILE A 20 11.88 4.44 -16.81
C ILE A 20 11.24 4.96 -18.09
N THR A 21 11.97 4.88 -19.24
CA THR A 21 11.53 5.53 -20.49
C THR A 21 10.25 4.89 -21.05
N LEU A 22 10.17 3.56 -21.12
CA LEU A 22 8.94 2.88 -21.55
C LEU A 22 7.77 3.09 -20.57
N PRO A 23 7.94 2.99 -19.25
CA PRO A 23 6.89 3.35 -18.31
C PRO A 23 6.42 4.80 -18.40
N ASP A 24 7.30 5.76 -18.66
CA ASP A 24 6.90 7.16 -18.89
C ASP A 24 6.04 7.25 -20.17
N PHE A 25 6.41 6.56 -21.28
CA PHE A 25 5.57 6.44 -22.46
C PHE A 25 4.18 5.86 -22.14
N GLY A 26 4.13 4.78 -21.34
CA GLY A 26 2.87 4.16 -20.92
C GLY A 26 2.00 5.10 -20.10
N LYS A 27 2.60 5.92 -19.23
CA LYS A 27 1.86 6.94 -18.44
C LYS A 27 1.38 8.11 -19.32
N ASP A 28 2.14 8.52 -20.29
CA ASP A 28 1.73 9.52 -21.27
C ASP A 28 0.57 9.00 -22.13
N PHE A 29 0.57 7.71 -22.47
CA PHE A 29 -0.55 7.05 -23.15
C PHE A 29 -1.83 7.03 -22.28
N GLU A 30 -1.74 6.64 -21.00
CA GLU A 30 -2.87 6.70 -20.05
C GLU A 30 -3.43 8.12 -19.92
N ARG A 31 -2.55 9.12 -19.88
CA ARG A 31 -2.96 10.52 -19.88
C ARG A 31 -3.68 10.93 -21.16
N SER A 32 -3.22 10.45 -22.32
CA SER A 32 -3.87 10.69 -23.61
C SER A 32 -5.27 10.06 -23.68
N LEU A 33 -5.46 8.89 -23.06
CA LEU A 33 -6.80 8.27 -22.94
C LEU A 33 -7.74 9.13 -22.08
N ASP A 34 -7.25 9.73 -21.01
CA ASP A 34 -8.06 10.62 -20.16
C ASP A 34 -8.37 11.95 -20.84
N LEU A 35 -7.40 12.52 -21.56
CA LEU A 35 -7.59 13.77 -22.30
C LEU A 35 -8.44 13.60 -23.58
N GLY A 36 -8.63 12.36 -24.06
CA GLY A 36 -9.27 12.08 -25.34
C GLY A 36 -8.44 12.51 -26.55
N GLN A 37 -7.18 12.88 -26.35
CA GLN A 37 -6.27 13.37 -27.39
C GLN A 37 -4.81 13.18 -26.98
N VAL A 38 -3.97 12.89 -27.95
CA VAL A 38 -2.50 12.86 -27.81
C VAL A 38 -1.94 14.27 -27.93
N ASP A 39 -1.30 14.76 -26.87
CA ASP A 39 -0.64 16.07 -26.86
C ASP A 39 0.84 15.94 -27.21
N ARG A 40 1.40 16.89 -27.96
CA ARG A 40 2.81 16.90 -28.37
C ARG A 40 3.79 17.12 -27.24
N SER A 41 3.37 17.62 -26.09
CA SER A 41 4.18 17.73 -24.87
C SER A 41 4.43 16.36 -24.20
N LEU A 42 3.61 15.36 -24.55
CA LEU A 42 3.76 13.99 -24.10
C LEU A 42 4.72 13.20 -25.00
N PHE A 43 5.09 11.99 -24.59
CA PHE A 43 5.95 11.06 -25.33
C PHE A 43 7.33 11.63 -25.68
N THR A 44 7.89 12.41 -24.75
CA THR A 44 9.23 13.02 -24.91
C THR A 44 10.29 11.99 -25.28
N GLY A 45 11.11 12.30 -26.29
CA GLY A 45 12.17 11.42 -26.77
C GLY A 45 11.71 10.31 -27.71
N PHE A 46 10.47 10.35 -28.20
CA PHE A 46 9.98 9.47 -29.27
C PHE A 46 9.70 10.24 -30.56
N GLN A 47 10.01 9.61 -31.70
CA GLN A 47 9.74 10.19 -33.01
C GLN A 47 8.25 10.16 -33.32
N TRP A 48 7.77 11.15 -34.05
CA TRP A 48 6.37 11.32 -34.45
C TRP A 48 6.15 11.00 -35.93
N LYS A 49 4.91 10.57 -36.24
CA LYS A 49 4.39 10.47 -37.60
C LYS A 49 2.94 10.96 -37.60
N GLY A 50 2.68 12.12 -38.18
CA GLY A 50 1.40 12.80 -38.03
C GLY A 50 1.15 13.25 -36.59
N GLY A 51 -0.04 13.03 -36.07
CA GLY A 51 -0.44 13.33 -34.69
C GLY A 51 -0.05 12.29 -33.64
N LEU A 52 0.70 11.23 -33.99
CA LEU A 52 0.99 10.12 -33.08
C LEU A 52 2.50 9.76 -33.07
N PRO A 53 3.01 9.19 -31.97
CA PRO A 53 4.33 8.55 -31.94
C PRO A 53 4.47 7.44 -32.99
N ARG A 54 5.70 7.28 -33.53
CA ARG A 54 6.01 6.17 -34.45
C ARG A 54 6.12 4.83 -33.71
N PHE A 55 6.64 4.86 -32.48
CA PHE A 55 6.77 3.67 -31.63
C PHE A 55 5.38 3.16 -31.25
N LEU A 56 5.17 1.86 -31.39
CA LEU A 56 3.87 1.18 -31.25
C LEU A 56 2.76 1.79 -32.13
N GLY A 57 3.13 2.44 -33.23
CA GLY A 57 2.22 3.19 -34.10
C GLY A 57 1.05 2.37 -34.64
N GLY A 58 1.27 1.07 -34.94
CA GLY A 58 0.18 0.19 -35.38
C GLY A 58 -0.89 -0.08 -34.32
N PHE A 59 -0.51 -0.14 -33.03
CA PHE A 59 -1.48 -0.23 -31.95
C PHE A 59 -2.13 1.13 -31.66
N LEU A 60 -1.35 2.23 -31.74
CA LEU A 60 -1.88 3.58 -31.53
C LEU A 60 -2.95 3.95 -32.56
N ASP A 61 -2.81 3.51 -33.81
CA ASP A 61 -3.80 3.71 -34.89
C ASP A 61 -5.16 3.04 -34.62
N LEU A 62 -5.18 2.02 -33.76
CA LEU A 62 -6.41 1.34 -33.33
C LEU A 62 -7.11 2.07 -32.18
N VAL A 63 -6.46 3.07 -31.60
CA VAL A 63 -6.95 3.82 -30.43
C VAL A 63 -7.20 5.29 -30.78
N PHE A 64 -6.30 5.90 -31.55
CA PHE A 64 -6.35 7.32 -31.92
C PHE A 64 -6.30 7.51 -33.44
N ASP A 65 -6.93 8.56 -33.93
CA ASP A 65 -6.77 9.03 -35.31
C ASP A 65 -5.36 9.58 -35.54
N ARG A 66 -4.66 9.07 -36.52
CA ARG A 66 -3.26 9.44 -36.78
C ARG A 66 -3.08 10.89 -37.23
N ALA A 67 -4.04 11.48 -37.89
CA ALA A 67 -3.91 12.83 -38.40
C ALA A 67 -4.09 13.86 -37.28
N SER A 68 -5.14 13.70 -36.49
CA SER A 68 -5.55 14.63 -35.43
C SER A 68 -5.01 14.30 -34.03
N GLY A 69 -4.60 13.05 -33.79
CA GLY A 69 -4.26 12.56 -32.45
C GLY A 69 -5.45 12.37 -31.53
N ARG A 70 -6.69 12.52 -32.02
CA ARG A 70 -7.92 12.37 -31.22
C ARG A 70 -8.28 10.91 -31.02
N LEU A 71 -8.84 10.62 -29.85
CA LEU A 71 -9.38 9.29 -29.52
C LEU A 71 -10.49 8.92 -30.52
N LEU A 72 -10.45 7.69 -31.02
CA LEU A 72 -11.46 7.17 -31.92
C LEU A 72 -12.81 7.01 -31.17
N ASN A 73 -13.93 7.09 -31.89
CA ASN A 73 -15.27 6.86 -31.31
C ASN A 73 -15.41 5.43 -30.76
N LYS A 74 -14.72 4.46 -31.36
CA LYS A 74 -14.68 3.05 -30.94
C LYS A 74 -13.21 2.60 -30.86
N PRO A 75 -12.49 3.00 -29.83
CA PRO A 75 -11.10 2.58 -29.65
C PRO A 75 -11.03 1.08 -29.34
N ASN A 76 -10.00 0.41 -29.84
CA ASN A 76 -9.79 -1.01 -29.58
C ASN A 76 -9.17 -1.20 -28.17
N VAL A 77 -9.90 -1.83 -27.26
CA VAL A 77 -9.48 -2.05 -25.87
C VAL A 77 -8.31 -3.01 -25.77
N ASP A 78 -8.24 -4.03 -26.65
CA ASP A 78 -7.10 -4.96 -26.67
C ASP A 78 -5.79 -4.25 -27.06
N ALA A 79 -5.88 -3.25 -27.98
CA ALA A 79 -4.74 -2.41 -28.31
C ALA A 79 -4.31 -1.53 -27.11
N VAL A 80 -5.28 -1.01 -26.34
CA VAL A 80 -4.98 -0.28 -25.09
C VAL A 80 -4.26 -1.18 -24.11
N LEU A 81 -4.76 -2.39 -23.88
CA LEU A 81 -4.11 -3.38 -23.00
C LEU A 81 -2.71 -3.75 -23.51
N ALA A 82 -2.55 -3.98 -24.84
CA ALA A 82 -1.27 -4.33 -25.45
C ALA A 82 -0.21 -3.23 -25.27
N ILE A 83 -0.56 -1.95 -25.54
CA ILE A 83 0.34 -0.82 -25.35
C ILE A 83 0.77 -0.73 -23.88
N ARG A 84 -0.17 -0.82 -22.95
CA ARG A 84 0.10 -0.78 -21.52
C ARG A 84 0.97 -1.96 -21.06
N GLN A 85 0.66 -3.18 -21.51
CA GLN A 85 1.45 -4.38 -21.17
C GLN A 85 2.90 -4.25 -21.65
N LEU A 86 3.12 -3.79 -22.87
CA LEU A 86 4.46 -3.64 -23.46
C LEU A 86 5.28 -2.53 -22.79
N THR A 87 4.63 -1.44 -22.41
CA THR A 87 5.35 -0.26 -21.90
C THR A 87 5.54 -0.24 -20.38
N LEU A 88 4.60 -0.79 -19.62
CA LEU A 88 4.60 -0.68 -18.15
C LEU A 88 5.10 -1.95 -17.44
N MET A 89 5.31 -3.06 -18.14
CA MET A 89 5.62 -4.38 -17.57
C MET A 89 6.85 -4.35 -16.63
N PHE A 90 7.90 -3.62 -16.97
CA PHE A 90 9.16 -3.56 -16.23
C PHE A 90 9.24 -2.37 -15.24
N GLY A 91 8.24 -1.47 -15.22
CA GLY A 91 8.30 -0.24 -14.42
C GLY A 91 8.38 -0.45 -12.90
N LYS A 92 8.04 -1.63 -12.40
CA LYS A 92 8.07 -1.97 -10.97
C LYS A 92 9.03 -3.14 -10.66
N ILE A 93 10.07 -3.35 -11.47
CA ILE A 93 11.12 -4.32 -11.15
C ILE A 93 11.87 -3.88 -9.89
N SER A 94 12.11 -4.81 -8.98
CA SER A 94 12.77 -4.55 -7.69
C SER A 94 14.29 -4.50 -7.88
N LEU A 95 14.78 -3.34 -8.31
CA LEU A 95 16.20 -3.03 -8.42
C LEU A 95 16.54 -1.87 -7.48
N PRO A 96 17.77 -1.80 -6.95
CA PRO A 96 18.20 -0.67 -6.13
C PRO A 96 18.26 0.62 -6.96
N CYS A 97 17.87 1.72 -6.34
CA CYS A 97 18.10 3.05 -6.91
C CYS A 97 19.59 3.42 -6.84
N SER A 98 20.01 4.41 -7.64
CA SER A 98 21.33 5.01 -7.46
C SER A 98 21.37 5.84 -6.17
N ASP A 99 22.57 5.95 -5.58
CA ASP A 99 22.80 6.74 -4.35
C ASP A 99 22.32 8.20 -4.50
N ALA A 100 22.45 8.78 -5.70
CA ALA A 100 21.95 10.13 -5.96
C ALA A 100 20.43 10.22 -5.81
N ARG A 101 19.68 9.22 -6.30
CA ARG A 101 18.22 9.17 -6.17
C ARG A 101 17.78 8.88 -4.72
N GLU A 102 18.53 8.06 -3.99
CA GLU A 102 18.27 7.83 -2.57
C GLU A 102 18.50 9.12 -1.76
N ARG A 103 19.63 9.81 -1.97
CA ARG A 103 19.88 11.11 -1.32
C ARG A 103 18.81 12.14 -1.64
N LYS A 104 18.38 12.22 -2.91
CA LYS A 104 17.28 13.11 -3.30
C LYS A 104 15.99 12.78 -2.57
N ALA A 105 15.62 11.50 -2.46
CA ALA A 105 14.41 11.10 -1.75
C ALA A 105 14.45 11.46 -0.26
N MET A 106 15.62 11.41 0.40
CA MET A 106 15.80 11.88 1.78
C MET A 106 15.63 13.40 1.89
N LEU A 107 16.15 14.16 0.94
CA LEU A 107 15.96 15.62 0.87
C LEU A 107 14.49 15.98 0.62
N ASP A 108 13.81 15.26 -0.29
CA ASP A 108 12.39 15.47 -0.58
C ASP A 108 11.54 15.19 0.66
N PHE A 109 11.89 14.16 1.48
CA PHE A 109 11.26 13.89 2.77
C PHE A 109 11.38 15.07 3.75
N ILE A 110 12.57 15.69 3.85
CA ILE A 110 12.80 16.88 4.70
C ILE A 110 12.05 18.08 4.17
N LYS A 111 12.05 18.29 2.85
CA LYS A 111 11.30 19.37 2.21
C LYS A 111 9.81 19.28 2.48
N CYS A 112 9.27 18.05 2.46
CA CYS A 112 7.86 17.82 2.77
C CYS A 112 7.49 18.30 4.18
N GLU A 113 8.40 18.19 5.17
CA GLU A 113 8.18 18.76 6.51
C GLU A 113 8.07 20.29 6.49
N GLN A 114 8.85 20.96 5.63
CA GLN A 114 8.78 22.41 5.48
C GLN A 114 7.47 22.82 4.80
N ASP A 115 7.06 22.11 3.74
CA ASP A 115 5.79 22.34 3.04
C ASP A 115 4.60 22.21 4.01
N VAL A 116 4.61 21.19 4.89
CA VAL A 116 3.56 20.98 5.90
C VAL A 116 3.52 22.12 6.91
N ARG A 117 4.68 22.59 7.42
CA ARG A 117 4.73 23.73 8.34
C ARG A 117 4.22 25.01 7.71
N GLN A 118 4.57 25.24 6.43
CA GLN A 118 4.09 26.39 5.69
C GLN A 118 2.57 26.33 5.54
N SER A 119 2.02 25.21 5.08
CA SER A 119 0.57 25.02 4.96
C SER A 119 -0.17 25.22 6.30
N ASP A 120 0.41 24.74 7.41
CA ASP A 120 -0.17 24.95 8.75
C ASP A 120 -0.17 26.41 9.16
N SER A 121 0.88 27.19 8.80
CA SER A 121 0.98 28.61 9.14
C SER A 121 0.09 29.51 8.28
N GLU A 122 -0.23 29.09 7.08
CA GLU A 122 -1.08 29.82 6.12
C GLU A 122 -2.58 29.55 6.31
N ARG A 123 -2.94 28.49 7.07
CA ARG A 123 -4.33 28.08 7.26
C ARG A 123 -5.10 29.08 8.11
N SER A 124 -6.22 29.55 7.57
CA SER A 124 -7.08 30.49 8.26
C SER A 124 -7.86 29.83 9.41
N PRO A 125 -8.26 30.58 10.47
CA PRO A 125 -9.15 30.07 11.51
C PRO A 125 -10.49 29.58 10.96
N ILE A 126 -11.00 30.19 9.89
CA ILE A 126 -12.27 29.79 9.24
C ILE A 126 -12.13 28.41 8.59
N ASP A 127 -11.05 28.17 7.86
CA ASP A 127 -10.75 26.85 7.27
C ASP A 127 -10.61 25.77 8.33
N PHE A 128 -9.94 26.13 9.44
CA PHE A 128 -9.75 25.22 10.56
C PHE A 128 -11.09 24.82 11.22
N GLU A 129 -11.98 25.79 11.47
CA GLU A 129 -13.31 25.51 12.04
C GLU A 129 -14.20 24.73 11.07
N ALA A 130 -14.15 25.03 9.77
CA ALA A 130 -14.87 24.27 8.75
C ALA A 130 -14.40 22.80 8.72
N PHE A 131 -13.08 22.56 8.79
CA PHE A 131 -12.50 21.22 8.89
C PHE A 131 -12.97 20.50 10.16
N CYS A 132 -12.93 21.16 11.32
CA CYS A 132 -13.40 20.58 12.58
C CYS A 132 -14.87 20.19 12.51
N ARG A 133 -15.74 21.08 12.00
CA ARG A 133 -17.18 20.84 11.86
C ARG A 133 -17.45 19.61 10.98
N MET A 134 -16.79 19.52 9.82
CA MET A 134 -16.94 18.38 8.92
C MET A 134 -16.41 17.09 9.54
N SER A 135 -15.27 17.14 10.22
CA SER A 135 -14.70 16.00 10.94
C SER A 135 -15.63 15.51 12.06
N ASP A 136 -16.19 16.42 12.84
CA ASP A 136 -17.16 16.09 13.91
C ASP A 136 -18.42 15.43 13.32
N LEU A 137 -18.94 15.95 12.20
CA LEU A 137 -20.08 15.35 11.49
C LEU A 137 -19.82 13.89 11.12
N LEU A 138 -18.61 13.58 10.66
CA LEU A 138 -18.22 12.26 10.18
C LEU A 138 -17.89 11.30 11.33
N PHE A 139 -17.01 11.70 12.23
CA PHE A 139 -16.29 10.79 13.10
C PHE A 139 -16.66 10.88 14.58
N ALA A 140 -17.44 11.86 15.03
CA ALA A 140 -17.74 12.04 16.47
C ALA A 140 -18.27 10.76 17.13
N ARG A 141 -19.16 10.00 16.49
CA ARG A 141 -19.70 8.76 17.02
C ARG A 141 -18.64 7.66 17.15
N MET A 142 -17.75 7.56 16.16
CA MET A 142 -16.66 6.60 16.15
C MET A 142 -15.63 6.97 17.24
N PHE A 143 -15.20 8.21 17.29
CA PHE A 143 -14.22 8.69 18.25
C PHE A 143 -14.73 8.61 19.69
N SER A 144 -15.99 8.94 19.96
CA SER A 144 -16.57 8.81 21.30
C SER A 144 -16.56 7.37 21.82
N ARG A 145 -16.67 6.37 20.97
CA ARG A 145 -16.55 4.96 21.37
C ARG A 145 -15.12 4.61 21.75
N VAL A 146 -14.15 5.01 20.93
CA VAL A 146 -12.73 4.74 21.18
C VAL A 146 -12.23 5.54 22.39
N ASP A 147 -12.67 6.79 22.55
CA ASP A 147 -12.35 7.65 23.69
C ASP A 147 -12.75 6.97 25.03
N ARG A 148 -13.94 6.37 25.06
CA ARG A 148 -14.40 5.59 26.23
C ARG A 148 -13.59 4.33 26.47
N GLU A 149 -13.23 3.58 25.41
CA GLU A 149 -12.38 2.39 25.55
C GLU A 149 -11.01 2.75 26.13
N ILE A 150 -10.46 3.92 25.77
CA ILE A 150 -9.21 4.42 26.36
C ILE A 150 -9.43 4.80 27.83
N TYR A 151 -10.48 5.56 28.13
CA TYR A 151 -10.81 5.95 29.50
C TYR A 151 -10.94 4.76 30.46
N TYR A 152 -11.57 3.66 30.02
CA TYR A 152 -11.72 2.45 30.82
C TYR A 152 -10.50 1.51 30.79
N GLY A 153 -9.44 1.85 30.06
CA GLY A 153 -8.23 1.00 29.93
C GLY A 153 -8.45 -0.29 29.14
N ASP A 154 -9.45 -0.31 28.25
CA ASP A 154 -9.80 -1.52 27.46
C ASP A 154 -8.89 -1.73 26.25
N ILE A 155 -8.03 -0.75 25.93
CA ILE A 155 -7.12 -0.82 24.79
C ILE A 155 -6.01 -1.82 25.06
N ARG A 156 -5.83 -2.79 24.19
CA ARG A 156 -4.75 -3.80 24.27
C ARG A 156 -3.78 -3.63 23.10
N GLY A 157 -2.51 -3.41 23.42
CA GLY A 157 -1.45 -3.31 22.43
C GLY A 157 -1.20 -4.62 21.67
N LYS A 158 -0.45 -4.52 20.57
CA LYS A 158 -0.03 -5.68 19.77
C LYS A 158 1.31 -5.41 19.10
N HIS A 159 2.19 -6.42 19.04
CA HIS A 159 3.39 -6.36 18.22
C HIS A 159 3.13 -6.82 16.79
N GLY A 160 3.63 -6.03 15.82
CA GLY A 160 3.63 -6.42 14.41
C GLY A 160 4.91 -7.20 14.02
N PRO A 161 4.94 -7.85 12.84
CA PRO A 161 6.09 -8.63 12.38
C PRO A 161 7.25 -7.77 11.83
N GLY A 162 7.03 -6.46 11.63
CA GLY A 162 8.01 -5.53 11.05
C GLY A 162 9.22 -5.26 11.95
N SER A 163 10.27 -4.64 11.40
CA SER A 163 11.40 -4.13 12.17
C SER A 163 10.99 -2.89 12.96
N THR A 164 11.68 -2.63 14.07
CA THR A 164 11.48 -1.45 14.93
C THR A 164 12.77 -0.60 15.01
N ALA A 165 12.65 0.68 15.37
CA ALA A 165 13.75 1.64 15.39
C ALA A 165 14.85 1.20 16.40
N ASP A 166 14.45 0.63 17.51
CA ASP A 166 15.27 0.01 18.56
C ASP A 166 15.80 -1.38 18.19
N ARG A 167 15.54 -1.86 16.95
CA ARG A 167 16.05 -3.09 16.35
C ARG A 167 15.60 -4.39 17.03
N LEU A 168 14.56 -4.38 17.82
CA LEU A 168 13.97 -5.59 18.37
C LEU A 168 13.24 -6.39 17.25
N LEU A 169 13.50 -7.69 17.18
CA LEU A 169 12.98 -8.57 16.15
C LEU A 169 12.14 -9.69 16.74
N GLY A 170 11.04 -10.03 16.08
CA GLY A 170 10.23 -11.18 16.46
C GLY A 170 9.80 -11.14 17.93
N ASN A 171 10.11 -12.20 18.67
CA ASN A 171 9.75 -12.36 20.08
C ASN A 171 10.48 -11.42 21.04
N GLN A 172 11.66 -10.90 20.66
CA GLN A 172 12.37 -9.91 21.49
C GLN A 172 11.51 -8.68 21.82
N LYS A 173 10.51 -8.37 21.00
CA LYS A 173 9.59 -7.26 21.26
C LYS A 173 8.73 -7.46 22.51
N TYR A 174 8.50 -8.70 22.93
CA TYR A 174 7.73 -9.01 24.13
C TYR A 174 8.57 -8.87 25.42
N ASP A 175 9.90 -8.77 25.28
CA ASP A 175 10.84 -8.51 26.38
C ASP A 175 11.36 -7.07 26.37
N GLN A 176 10.57 -6.14 25.81
CA GLN A 176 10.95 -4.72 25.78
C GLN A 176 11.03 -4.15 27.21
N GLN A 177 12.07 -3.36 27.45
CA GLN A 177 12.32 -2.70 28.74
C GLN A 177 12.34 -1.17 28.62
N VAL A 178 12.01 -0.64 27.43
CA VAL A 178 12.02 0.79 27.17
C VAL A 178 10.59 1.27 26.95
N TRP A 179 10.20 2.30 27.70
CA TRP A 179 8.91 2.96 27.57
C TRP A 179 9.10 4.47 27.49
N THR A 180 8.04 5.24 27.33
CA THR A 180 8.14 6.71 27.36
C THR A 180 7.21 7.28 28.42
N ARG A 181 7.57 8.41 29.02
CA ARG A 181 6.72 9.07 30.01
C ARG A 181 5.33 9.40 29.48
N ARG A 182 5.24 9.76 28.21
CA ARG A 182 3.94 10.03 27.56
C ARG A 182 3.06 8.78 27.45
N LEU A 183 3.67 7.65 27.11
CA LEU A 183 2.96 6.36 27.10
C LEU A 183 2.55 5.97 28.52
N GLU A 184 3.45 6.13 29.49
CA GLU A 184 3.17 5.77 30.89
C GLU A 184 1.94 6.49 31.47
N ASN A 185 1.71 7.73 31.06
CA ASN A 185 0.55 8.51 31.53
C ASN A 185 -0.80 7.97 30.99
N VAL A 186 -0.81 7.31 29.82
CA VAL A 186 -2.05 6.84 29.15
C VAL A 186 -2.12 5.31 29.13
N PHE A 187 -0.98 4.67 28.95
CA PHE A 187 -0.81 3.23 28.85
C PHE A 187 0.28 2.79 29.83
N PRO A 188 -0.01 2.66 31.13
CA PRO A 188 0.98 2.29 32.12
C PRO A 188 1.68 0.99 31.75
N PHE A 189 3.01 0.96 31.82
CA PHE A 189 3.82 -0.19 31.42
C PHE A 189 3.38 -1.47 32.14
N GLY A 190 3.16 -1.34 33.46
CA GLY A 190 2.75 -2.47 34.29
C GLY A 190 1.46 -3.15 33.84
N ASP A 191 0.49 -2.35 33.38
CA ASP A 191 -0.84 -2.84 32.96
C ASP A 191 -0.84 -3.43 31.56
N HIS A 192 0.11 -3.01 30.72
CA HIS A 192 0.14 -3.38 29.30
C HIS A 192 1.21 -4.42 28.93
N ILE A 193 2.31 -4.45 29.67
CA ILE A 193 3.46 -5.31 29.37
C ILE A 193 3.62 -6.43 30.39
N PHE A 194 3.30 -6.23 31.66
CA PHE A 194 3.35 -7.32 32.61
C PHE A 194 2.12 -8.24 32.49
N PRO A 195 2.32 -9.56 32.37
CA PRO A 195 1.22 -10.50 32.24
C PRO A 195 0.42 -10.71 33.55
N SER A 196 1.01 -10.34 34.69
CA SER A 196 0.36 -10.37 36.03
C SER A 196 1.10 -9.47 37.00
N HIS A 197 0.43 -9.12 38.10
CA HIS A 197 1.01 -8.32 39.18
C HIS A 197 2.25 -8.93 39.84
N SER A 198 2.46 -10.25 39.75
CA SER A 198 3.65 -10.91 40.30
C SER A 198 4.95 -10.52 39.63
N TYR A 199 4.89 -9.76 38.54
CA TYR A 199 6.08 -9.28 37.83
C TYR A 199 6.38 -7.79 38.08
N TYR A 200 5.64 -7.13 38.99
CA TYR A 200 5.85 -5.70 39.28
C TYR A 200 7.24 -5.37 39.83
N ASP A 201 7.91 -6.33 40.47
CA ASP A 201 9.30 -6.17 40.92
C ASP A 201 10.28 -5.85 39.77
N LEU A 202 9.90 -6.25 38.54
CA LEU A 202 10.69 -5.94 37.33
C LEU A 202 10.52 -4.50 36.86
N TYR A 203 9.57 -3.73 37.40
CA TYR A 203 9.32 -2.36 36.98
C TYR A 203 10.54 -1.44 37.19
N GLU A 204 11.33 -1.68 38.24
CA GLU A 204 12.56 -0.94 38.50
C GLU A 204 13.61 -1.06 37.38
N SER A 205 13.52 -2.13 36.57
CA SER A 205 14.41 -2.35 35.42
C SER A 205 13.94 -1.67 34.13
N VAL A 206 12.76 -1.04 34.15
CA VAL A 206 12.18 -0.39 32.98
C VAL A 206 12.75 1.02 32.82
N ASP A 207 13.32 1.30 31.64
CA ASP A 207 13.81 2.63 31.29
C ASP A 207 12.65 3.48 30.74
N ILE A 208 12.19 4.44 31.54
CA ILE A 208 11.11 5.37 31.17
C ILE A 208 11.72 6.67 30.65
N LEU A 209 11.77 6.79 29.32
CA LEU A 209 12.34 7.94 28.63
C LEU A 209 11.49 9.21 28.82
N GLU A 210 12.11 10.27 29.29
CA GLU A 210 11.47 11.57 29.42
C GLU A 210 11.21 12.25 28.08
N PRO A 211 10.23 13.17 27.97
CA PRO A 211 9.95 13.91 26.77
C PRO A 211 11.20 14.59 26.22
N GLY A 212 11.53 14.30 24.97
CA GLY A 212 12.74 14.80 24.33
C GLY A 212 13.90 13.79 24.27
N MET A 213 13.92 12.77 25.15
CA MET A 213 14.88 11.65 25.12
C MET A 213 14.33 10.43 24.35
N GLU A 214 13.11 10.50 23.86
CA GLU A 214 12.41 9.45 23.13
C GLU A 214 13.20 9.03 21.87
N ILE A 215 13.20 7.74 21.59
CA ILE A 215 13.82 7.17 20.39
C ILE A 215 13.13 7.74 19.15
N PRO A 216 13.86 8.38 18.21
CA PRO A 216 13.27 8.88 16.96
C PRO A 216 12.86 7.73 16.04
N VAL A 217 11.88 7.94 15.16
CA VAL A 217 11.65 7.03 14.04
C VAL A 217 12.88 6.99 13.15
N LYS A 218 13.20 5.81 12.64
CA LYS A 218 14.33 5.63 11.75
C LYS A 218 13.88 5.68 10.30
N VAL A 219 14.32 6.71 9.56
CA VAL A 219 13.98 6.88 8.16
C VAL A 219 14.89 6.04 7.28
N ILE A 220 14.28 5.17 6.46
CA ILE A 220 14.99 4.31 5.53
C ILE A 220 14.38 4.41 4.12
N SER A 221 15.18 4.10 3.10
CA SER A 221 14.71 3.86 1.73
C SER A 221 14.47 2.38 1.48
N VAL A 222 13.38 2.05 0.79
CA VAL A 222 13.12 0.70 0.30
C VAL A 222 12.86 0.74 -1.21
N PRO A 223 13.27 -0.29 -1.97
CA PRO A 223 13.04 -0.33 -3.41
C PRO A 223 11.54 -0.25 -3.76
N LYS A 224 11.18 0.69 -4.64
CA LYS A 224 9.83 0.82 -5.22
C LYS A 224 9.89 0.74 -6.75
N THR A 225 10.67 1.62 -7.34
CA THR A 225 10.98 1.68 -8.78
C THR A 225 12.44 2.10 -8.94
N LEU A 226 13.02 1.90 -10.11
CA LEU A 226 14.38 2.40 -10.38
C LEU A 226 14.45 3.95 -10.35
N LYS A 227 13.32 4.62 -10.62
CA LYS A 227 13.21 6.08 -10.65
C LYS A 227 13.23 6.70 -9.27
N THR A 228 12.52 6.08 -8.32
CA THR A 228 12.35 6.62 -6.96
C THR A 228 12.20 5.51 -5.95
N PRO A 229 12.94 5.49 -4.82
CA PRO A 229 12.68 4.59 -3.72
C PRO A 229 11.41 5.01 -2.97
N ARG A 230 10.93 4.16 -2.08
CA ARG A 230 9.92 4.54 -1.09
C ARG A 230 10.62 4.86 0.22
N ILE A 231 10.25 5.97 0.85
CA ILE A 231 10.71 6.31 2.19
C ILE A 231 9.75 5.70 3.20
N ILE A 232 10.31 5.06 4.23
CA ILE A 232 9.58 4.48 5.36
C ILE A 232 10.22 4.99 6.65
N ALA A 233 9.41 5.35 7.63
CA ALA A 233 9.86 5.70 8.98
C ALA A 233 9.53 4.55 9.92
N ILE A 234 10.54 3.84 10.38
CA ILE A 234 10.39 2.71 11.28
C ILE A 234 10.15 3.23 12.70
N GLU A 235 9.04 2.83 13.30
CA GLU A 235 8.66 3.23 14.66
C GLU A 235 9.45 2.49 15.75
N PRO A 236 9.65 3.09 16.95
CA PRO A 236 10.08 2.38 18.15
C PRO A 236 9.06 1.32 18.58
N THR A 237 9.55 0.24 19.21
CA THR A 237 8.71 -0.90 19.60
C THR A 237 7.55 -0.49 20.51
N ALA A 238 7.80 0.31 21.53
CA ALA A 238 6.78 0.79 22.48
C ALA A 238 5.67 1.59 21.78
N MET A 239 6.07 2.55 20.93
CA MET A 239 5.12 3.36 20.16
C MET A 239 4.25 2.50 19.26
N GLN A 240 4.86 1.61 18.48
CA GLN A 240 4.12 0.74 17.57
C GLN A 240 3.18 -0.24 18.29
N PHE A 241 3.57 -0.74 19.47
CA PHE A 241 2.74 -1.62 20.29
C PHE A 241 1.42 -0.92 20.67
N ALA A 242 1.49 0.28 21.22
CA ALA A 242 0.31 1.06 21.64
C ALA A 242 -0.50 1.55 20.42
N GLN A 243 0.17 2.00 19.34
CA GLN A 243 -0.50 2.37 18.07
C GLN A 243 -1.38 1.24 17.53
N GLN A 244 -0.93 -0.01 17.59
CA GLN A 244 -1.71 -1.17 17.14
C GLN A 244 -2.96 -1.43 18.00
N GLY A 245 -2.91 -1.10 19.28
CA GLY A 245 -4.07 -1.15 20.16
C GLY A 245 -5.14 -0.14 19.75
N ILE A 246 -4.75 1.14 19.59
CA ILE A 246 -5.64 2.21 19.14
C ILE A 246 -6.21 1.90 17.75
N LEU A 247 -5.37 1.45 16.82
CA LEU A 247 -5.80 1.06 15.47
C LEU A 247 -6.94 0.04 15.51
N ARG A 248 -6.80 -1.00 16.34
CA ARG A 248 -7.84 -2.04 16.48
C ARG A 248 -9.15 -1.45 16.95
N ALA A 249 -9.14 -0.65 18.03
CA ALA A 249 -10.33 0.01 18.54
C ALA A 249 -10.98 0.93 17.50
N MET A 250 -10.17 1.69 16.75
CA MET A 250 -10.67 2.54 15.67
C MET A 250 -11.35 1.73 14.56
N LEU A 251 -10.74 0.64 14.09
CA LEU A 251 -11.32 -0.22 13.04
C LEU A 251 -12.59 -0.91 13.52
N ASP A 252 -12.62 -1.40 14.76
CA ASP A 252 -13.80 -2.05 15.33
C ASP A 252 -14.95 -1.04 15.53
N SER A 253 -14.62 0.20 15.93
CA SER A 253 -15.61 1.28 16.04
C SER A 253 -16.12 1.75 14.68
N LEU A 254 -15.24 1.82 13.67
CA LEU A 254 -15.61 2.20 12.30
C LEU A 254 -16.60 1.18 11.71
N ARG A 255 -16.34 -0.12 11.86
CA ARG A 255 -17.23 -1.18 11.34
C ARG A 255 -18.64 -1.14 11.94
N LYS A 256 -18.81 -0.55 13.12
CA LYS A 256 -20.10 -0.37 13.81
C LYS A 256 -20.84 0.91 13.39
N ASP A 257 -20.22 1.76 12.57
CA ASP A 257 -20.86 2.98 12.06
C ASP A 257 -21.73 2.66 10.83
N ASP A 258 -22.83 3.39 10.66
CA ASP A 258 -23.81 3.16 9.58
C ASP A 258 -23.45 3.80 8.24
N ILE A 259 -22.42 4.65 8.21
CA ILE A 259 -21.99 5.42 7.04
C ILE A 259 -20.53 5.15 6.68
N LEU A 260 -19.64 5.19 7.67
CA LEU A 260 -18.19 5.15 7.42
C LEU A 260 -17.70 3.92 6.63
N PRO A 261 -18.20 2.68 6.87
CA PRO A 261 -17.77 1.53 6.06
C PRO A 261 -18.07 1.66 4.56
N GLY A 262 -19.08 2.46 4.19
CA GLY A 262 -19.41 2.77 2.81
C GLY A 262 -18.48 3.80 2.15
N LEU A 263 -17.79 4.63 2.95
CA LEU A 263 -16.97 5.74 2.49
C LEU A 263 -15.45 5.52 2.64
N ILE A 264 -15.04 4.74 3.64
CA ILE A 264 -13.62 4.44 3.91
C ILE A 264 -13.40 2.92 3.92
N GLY A 265 -12.31 2.47 3.27
CA GLY A 265 -11.82 1.11 3.32
C GLY A 265 -10.41 1.02 3.90
N PHE A 266 -10.13 -0.09 4.64
CA PHE A 266 -8.79 -0.34 5.19
C PHE A 266 -8.26 -1.74 4.88
N ASP A 267 -9.12 -2.71 4.69
CA ASP A 267 -8.81 -4.13 4.53
C ASP A 267 -9.33 -4.73 3.21
N ASP A 268 -10.26 -4.05 2.54
CA ASP A 268 -10.85 -4.48 1.28
C ASP A 268 -10.72 -3.41 0.18
N GLN A 269 -10.00 -3.73 -0.88
CA GLN A 269 -9.76 -2.87 -2.04
C GLN A 269 -10.83 -3.02 -3.14
N GLU A 270 -11.62 -4.09 -3.10
CA GLU A 270 -12.58 -4.43 -4.15
C GLU A 270 -13.62 -3.32 -4.38
N PRO A 271 -14.21 -2.69 -3.34
CA PRO A 271 -15.16 -1.61 -3.55
C PRO A 271 -14.59 -0.41 -4.33
N ASN A 272 -13.34 -0.01 -4.06
CA ASN A 272 -12.67 1.04 -4.84
C ASN A 272 -12.45 0.60 -6.30
N GLN A 273 -12.02 -0.64 -6.51
CA GLN A 273 -11.83 -1.19 -7.85
C GLN A 273 -13.13 -1.22 -8.65
N LEU A 274 -14.25 -1.61 -8.00
CA LEU A 274 -15.56 -1.63 -8.62
C LEU A 274 -16.04 -0.22 -9.02
N LEU A 275 -15.89 0.77 -8.13
CA LEU A 275 -16.24 2.17 -8.43
C LEU A 275 -15.38 2.76 -9.56
N ALA A 276 -14.08 2.42 -9.60
CA ALA A 276 -13.21 2.79 -10.71
C ALA A 276 -13.70 2.17 -12.04
N ARG A 277 -14.17 0.93 -12.02
CA ARG A 277 -14.78 0.29 -13.19
C ARG A 277 -16.05 1.01 -13.65
N VAL A 278 -16.96 1.32 -12.72
CA VAL A 278 -18.19 2.07 -13.02
C VAL A 278 -17.83 3.43 -13.62
N GLY A 279 -16.97 4.21 -12.98
CA GLY A 279 -16.53 5.51 -13.48
C GLY A 279 -15.83 5.44 -14.84
N SER A 280 -15.16 4.31 -15.17
CA SER A 280 -14.61 4.10 -16.50
C SER A 280 -15.69 3.78 -17.55
N LEU A 281 -16.78 3.12 -17.16
CA LEU A 281 -17.86 2.72 -18.05
C LEU A 281 -18.76 3.91 -18.43
N ASP A 282 -19.19 4.71 -17.47
CA ASP A 282 -20.17 5.80 -17.67
C ASP A 282 -19.57 7.21 -17.60
N GLY A 283 -18.36 7.37 -17.05
CA GLY A 283 -17.70 8.66 -16.85
C GLY A 283 -18.19 9.44 -15.64
N SER A 284 -19.02 8.85 -14.76
CA SER A 284 -19.64 9.53 -13.62
C SER A 284 -18.67 9.79 -12.46
N LEU A 285 -17.68 8.91 -12.26
CA LEU A 285 -16.75 8.96 -11.15
C LEU A 285 -15.31 9.26 -11.61
N ALA A 286 -14.62 10.08 -10.85
CA ALA A 286 -13.21 10.40 -10.99
C ALA A 286 -12.38 9.55 -10.03
N THR A 287 -11.14 9.24 -10.41
CA THR A 287 -10.14 8.63 -9.52
C THR A 287 -8.96 9.58 -9.34
N LEU A 288 -8.59 9.86 -8.09
CA LEU A 288 -7.50 10.75 -7.72
C LEU A 288 -6.43 9.96 -6.96
N ASP A 289 -5.16 10.23 -7.26
CA ASP A 289 -3.97 9.73 -6.56
C ASP A 289 -3.23 10.94 -5.97
N LEU A 290 -2.66 10.78 -4.79
CA LEU A 290 -1.93 11.85 -4.13
C LEU A 290 -0.41 11.57 -4.13
N SER A 291 0.37 12.62 -4.26
CA SER A 291 1.82 12.54 -4.12
C SER A 291 2.22 12.74 -2.67
N GLU A 292 3.05 11.83 -2.13
CA GLU A 292 3.55 11.92 -0.75
C GLU A 292 2.41 12.01 0.28
N ALA A 293 1.27 11.34 0.01
CA ALA A 293 0.01 11.50 0.70
C ALA A 293 0.14 11.45 2.23
N SER A 294 0.69 10.36 2.77
CA SER A 294 0.89 10.19 4.22
C SER A 294 1.84 11.23 4.82
N ASP A 295 2.86 11.67 4.06
CA ASP A 295 3.84 12.64 4.51
C ASP A 295 3.30 14.09 4.52
N ARG A 296 2.12 14.34 3.92
CA ARG A 296 1.45 15.65 3.86
C ARG A 296 0.31 15.81 4.85
N VAL A 297 -0.02 14.77 5.62
CA VAL A 297 -1.02 14.87 6.69
C VAL A 297 -0.43 15.62 7.88
N SER A 298 -0.91 16.84 8.13
CA SER A 298 -0.47 17.66 9.24
C SER A 298 -0.90 17.10 10.59
N ASN A 299 -0.01 17.17 11.59
CA ASN A 299 -0.36 16.85 12.98
C ASN A 299 -1.43 17.81 13.56
N GLN A 300 -1.47 19.05 13.11
CA GLN A 300 -2.50 19.99 13.56
C GLN A 300 -3.90 19.57 13.10
N LEU A 301 -4.05 19.04 11.88
CA LEU A 301 -5.32 18.53 11.40
C LEU A 301 -5.78 17.30 12.21
N VAL A 302 -4.87 16.36 12.50
CA VAL A 302 -5.21 15.19 13.33
C VAL A 302 -5.64 15.61 14.74
N ARG A 303 -4.93 16.55 15.34
CA ARG A 303 -5.32 17.12 16.65
C ARG A 303 -6.68 17.84 16.60
N ALA A 304 -6.95 18.55 15.51
CA ALA A 304 -8.22 19.23 15.29
C ALA A 304 -9.40 18.24 15.23
N MET A 305 -9.22 17.12 14.54
CA MET A 305 -10.23 16.04 14.48
C MET A 305 -10.57 15.47 15.85
N LEU A 306 -9.60 15.45 16.78
CA LEU A 306 -9.72 14.82 18.10
C LEU A 306 -10.08 15.81 19.22
N ARG A 307 -10.29 17.10 18.90
CA ARG A 307 -10.45 18.17 19.91
C ARG A 307 -11.58 17.92 20.94
N ASN A 308 -12.63 17.20 20.54
CA ASN A 308 -13.78 16.90 21.38
C ASN A 308 -13.70 15.52 22.07
N HIS A 309 -12.56 14.82 21.96
CA HIS A 309 -12.33 13.48 22.48
C HIS A 309 -11.02 13.44 23.28
N PRO A 310 -11.00 13.93 24.54
CA PRO A 310 -9.77 14.23 25.26
C PRO A 310 -8.88 13.00 25.51
N HIS A 311 -9.45 11.85 25.85
CA HIS A 311 -8.67 10.63 26.12
C HIS A 311 -8.07 10.05 24.83
N LEU A 312 -8.83 10.04 23.74
CA LEU A 312 -8.33 9.63 22.43
C LEU A 312 -7.27 10.61 21.92
N HIS A 313 -7.47 11.90 22.10
CA HIS A 313 -6.50 12.93 21.73
C HIS A 313 -5.18 12.75 22.48
N GLU A 314 -5.22 12.57 23.79
CA GLU A 314 -4.04 12.33 24.62
C GLU A 314 -3.33 11.02 24.20
N ALA A 315 -4.08 9.94 24.01
CA ALA A 315 -3.54 8.65 23.59
C ALA A 315 -2.85 8.73 22.22
N VAL A 316 -3.47 9.37 21.23
CA VAL A 316 -2.90 9.55 19.89
C VAL A 316 -1.64 10.43 19.93
N ASP A 317 -1.62 11.48 20.75
CA ASP A 317 -0.41 12.30 20.94
C ASP A 317 0.68 11.53 21.71
N ALA A 318 0.32 10.69 22.69
CA ALA A 318 1.26 9.86 23.45
C ALA A 318 1.99 8.84 22.57
N VAL A 319 1.28 8.18 21.65
CA VAL A 319 1.85 7.17 20.75
C VAL A 319 2.53 7.75 19.52
N ARG A 320 2.42 9.07 19.30
CA ARG A 320 3.03 9.71 18.13
C ARG A 320 4.52 9.94 18.34
N SER A 321 5.36 9.47 17.41
CA SER A 321 6.77 9.83 17.36
C SER A 321 6.94 11.27 16.85
N ARG A 322 7.69 12.09 17.60
CA ARG A 322 7.86 13.53 17.34
C ARG A 322 9.13 13.88 16.58
N LYS A 323 10.07 12.94 16.48
CA LYS A 323 11.38 13.12 15.86
C LYS A 323 11.67 12.00 14.86
N ALA A 324 12.44 12.31 13.83
CA ALA A 324 12.90 11.35 12.84
C ALA A 324 14.42 11.44 12.66
N GLU A 325 15.11 10.30 12.69
CA GLU A 325 16.50 10.16 12.32
C GLU A 325 16.60 9.93 10.81
N VAL A 326 17.08 10.93 10.08
CA VAL A 326 17.23 10.88 8.62
C VAL A 326 18.69 10.65 8.26
N ARG A 327 18.98 9.58 7.52
CA ARG A 327 20.35 9.21 7.14
C ARG A 327 21.06 10.37 6.43
N GLY A 328 22.20 10.79 6.98
CA GLY A 328 23.03 11.88 6.45
C GLY A 328 22.54 13.29 6.82
N HIS A 329 21.43 13.43 7.57
CA HIS A 329 20.85 14.73 7.95
C HIS A 329 20.58 14.85 9.45
N GLY A 330 20.87 13.78 10.25
CA GLY A 330 20.65 13.80 11.68
C GLY A 330 19.18 13.67 12.08
N VAL A 331 18.85 14.17 13.29
CA VAL A 331 17.51 14.09 13.85
C VAL A 331 16.74 15.39 13.59
N ILE A 332 15.57 15.25 12.98
CA ILE A 332 14.65 16.36 12.69
C ILE A 332 13.35 16.25 13.49
N ARG A 333 12.69 17.36 13.74
CA ARG A 333 11.37 17.42 14.37
C ARG A 333 10.28 17.35 13.31
N LEU A 334 9.27 16.49 13.52
CA LEU A 334 8.18 16.25 12.58
C LEU A 334 7.02 17.23 12.77
N ALA A 335 6.56 17.86 11.69
CA ALA A 335 5.32 18.64 11.60
C ALA A 335 4.16 17.76 11.10
N LYS A 336 4.42 16.84 10.18
CA LYS A 336 3.43 15.84 9.76
C LYS A 336 2.99 14.97 10.94
N TYR A 337 1.82 14.38 10.84
CA TYR A 337 1.30 13.49 11.88
C TYR A 337 2.21 12.27 12.06
N ALA A 338 2.40 11.52 11.00
CA ALA A 338 3.25 10.33 10.98
C ALA A 338 3.68 10.05 9.52
N SER A 339 4.62 9.14 9.35
CA SER A 339 5.04 8.63 8.04
C SER A 339 4.65 7.17 7.88
N MET A 340 4.82 6.65 6.68
CA MET A 340 4.64 5.23 6.38
C MET A 340 5.52 4.38 7.30
N GLY A 341 4.89 3.63 8.21
CA GLY A 341 5.55 2.83 9.26
C GLY A 341 4.81 2.89 10.59
N SER A 342 4.18 4.01 10.94
CA SER A 342 3.23 4.08 12.04
C SER A 342 1.92 3.36 11.68
N ALA A 343 1.37 2.63 12.64
CA ALA A 343 0.10 1.91 12.45
C ALA A 343 -1.11 2.86 12.25
N LEU A 344 -1.01 4.08 12.76
CA LEU A 344 -2.10 5.07 12.69
C LEU A 344 -2.02 5.99 11.47
N THR A 345 -0.94 5.91 10.67
CA THR A 345 -0.80 6.74 9.47
C THR A 345 -1.97 6.54 8.51
N PHE A 346 -2.20 5.31 8.09
CA PHE A 346 -3.21 4.97 7.08
C PHE A 346 -4.65 5.36 7.50
N PRO A 347 -5.13 5.07 8.73
CA PRO A 347 -6.47 5.51 9.12
C PRO A 347 -6.62 7.02 9.23
N PHE A 348 -5.66 7.75 9.83
CA PHE A 348 -5.77 9.21 9.91
C PHE A 348 -5.62 9.88 8.55
N GLU A 349 -4.76 9.38 7.68
CA GLU A 349 -4.66 9.81 6.29
C GLU A 349 -6.01 9.73 5.57
N ALA A 350 -6.65 8.57 5.59
CA ALA A 350 -7.94 8.36 4.95
C ALA A 350 -9.06 9.23 5.56
N MET A 351 -9.07 9.43 6.89
CA MET A 351 -10.06 10.26 7.55
C MET A 351 -9.86 11.76 7.24
N VAL A 352 -8.61 12.24 7.21
CA VAL A 352 -8.32 13.63 6.80
C VAL A 352 -8.77 13.85 5.37
N PHE A 353 -8.44 12.95 4.45
CA PHE A 353 -8.83 13.10 3.05
C PHE A 353 -10.34 13.00 2.86
N LEU A 354 -11.05 12.12 3.56
CA LEU A 354 -12.51 12.10 3.50
C LEU A 354 -13.11 13.43 3.98
N THR A 355 -12.58 14.00 5.05
CA THR A 355 -13.03 15.32 5.56
C THR A 355 -12.86 16.39 4.46
N LEU A 356 -11.67 16.46 3.83
CA LEU A 356 -11.38 17.44 2.79
C LEU A 356 -12.20 17.21 1.51
N VAL A 357 -12.42 15.96 1.12
CA VAL A 357 -13.28 15.59 -0.02
C VAL A 357 -14.69 16.10 0.20
N LEU A 358 -15.27 15.85 1.39
CA LEU A 358 -16.65 16.30 1.67
C LEU A 358 -16.74 17.82 1.83
N MET A 359 -15.70 18.50 2.34
CA MET A 359 -15.64 19.98 2.31
C MET A 359 -15.59 20.50 0.86
N GLY A 360 -14.87 19.82 -0.03
CA GLY A 360 -14.86 20.16 -1.46
C GLY A 360 -16.22 19.98 -2.13
N ILE A 361 -16.92 18.89 -1.83
CA ILE A 361 -18.28 18.62 -2.31
C ILE A 361 -19.27 19.65 -1.73
N GLU A 362 -19.21 19.95 -0.44
CA GLU A 362 -20.02 20.97 0.21
C GLU A 362 -19.86 22.35 -0.46
N ARG A 363 -18.61 22.70 -0.80
CA ARG A 363 -18.30 23.95 -1.52
C ARG A 363 -18.91 23.97 -2.91
N GLU A 364 -18.85 22.86 -3.67
CA GLU A 364 -19.45 22.77 -5.00
C GLU A 364 -20.96 22.89 -4.96
N LEU A 365 -21.59 22.22 -4.00
CA LEU A 365 -23.03 22.25 -3.80
C LEU A 365 -23.53 23.58 -3.20
N ASN A 366 -22.63 24.44 -2.71
CA ASN A 366 -22.93 25.67 -1.99
C ASN A 366 -23.98 25.48 -0.88
N GLN A 367 -23.91 24.34 -0.19
CA GLN A 367 -24.87 23.94 0.84
C GLN A 367 -24.17 23.12 1.93
N PRO A 368 -24.35 23.47 3.23
CA PRO A 368 -23.81 22.67 4.32
C PRO A 368 -24.34 21.24 4.31
N LEU A 369 -23.44 20.26 4.33
CA LEU A 369 -23.80 18.85 4.38
C LEU A 369 -24.25 18.44 5.78
N CYS A 370 -25.30 17.65 5.85
CA CYS A 370 -25.72 16.92 7.04
C CYS A 370 -25.42 15.42 6.89
N ARG A 371 -25.55 14.66 7.97
CA ARG A 371 -25.26 13.21 7.97
C ARG A 371 -26.11 12.42 6.97
N LYS A 372 -27.34 12.88 6.66
CA LYS A 372 -28.20 12.27 5.64
C LYS A 372 -27.63 12.47 4.23
N ASP A 373 -27.12 13.67 3.94
CA ASP A 373 -26.52 13.98 2.64
C ASP A 373 -25.24 13.15 2.44
N VAL A 374 -24.41 13.03 3.48
CA VAL A 374 -23.21 12.17 3.46
C VAL A 374 -23.58 10.71 3.18
N LYS A 375 -24.68 10.22 3.73
CA LYS A 375 -25.17 8.85 3.47
C LYS A 375 -25.55 8.62 2.00
N HIS A 376 -26.09 9.64 1.32
CA HIS A 376 -26.42 9.58 -0.12
C HIS A 376 -25.19 9.54 -1.02
N LEU A 377 -24.01 9.93 -0.53
CA LEU A 377 -22.75 9.84 -1.26
C LEU A 377 -22.11 8.43 -1.21
N ILE A 378 -22.68 7.50 -0.45
CA ILE A 378 -22.22 6.09 -0.45
C ILE A 378 -22.41 5.53 -1.86
N GLY A 379 -21.36 4.89 -2.40
CA GLY A 379 -21.32 4.41 -3.79
C GLY A 379 -20.89 5.46 -4.82
N GLN A 380 -20.65 6.70 -4.40
CA GLN A 380 -20.13 7.79 -5.23
C GLN A 380 -18.80 8.33 -4.70
N VAL A 381 -18.62 8.35 -3.39
CA VAL A 381 -17.39 8.76 -2.71
C VAL A 381 -16.80 7.57 -1.98
N ARG A 382 -15.51 7.33 -2.16
CA ARG A 382 -14.78 6.30 -1.40
C ARG A 382 -13.30 6.61 -1.31
N ILE A 383 -12.74 6.37 -0.12
CA ILE A 383 -11.34 6.59 0.21
C ILE A 383 -10.70 5.26 0.63
N TYR A 384 -9.54 4.96 0.09
CA TYR A 384 -8.67 3.88 0.53
C TYR A 384 -7.22 4.40 0.60
N GLY A 385 -6.86 4.98 1.74
CA GLY A 385 -5.59 5.70 1.89
C GLY A 385 -5.48 6.89 0.95
N ASP A 386 -4.54 6.82 0.01
CA ASP A 386 -4.29 7.82 -1.04
C ASP A 386 -5.14 7.62 -2.32
N ASP A 387 -5.84 6.49 -2.44
CA ASP A 387 -6.79 6.22 -3.54
C ASP A 387 -8.16 6.84 -3.23
N ILE A 388 -8.51 7.90 -3.94
CA ILE A 388 -9.73 8.70 -3.74
C ILE A 388 -10.66 8.56 -4.95
N ILE A 389 -11.94 8.30 -4.71
CA ILE A 389 -13.00 8.28 -5.73
C ILE A 389 -14.05 9.32 -5.37
N VAL A 390 -14.44 10.14 -6.36
CA VAL A 390 -15.43 11.21 -6.20
C VAL A 390 -16.26 11.38 -7.47
N PRO A 391 -17.46 11.98 -7.41
CA PRO A 391 -18.22 12.39 -8.61
C PRO A 391 -17.42 13.36 -9.48
N VAL A 392 -17.51 13.20 -10.80
CA VAL A 392 -16.74 14.03 -11.75
C VAL A 392 -17.13 15.52 -11.70
N ASP A 393 -18.40 15.81 -11.45
CA ASP A 393 -18.92 17.18 -11.33
C ASP A 393 -18.31 17.95 -10.15
N THR A 394 -17.93 17.26 -9.07
CA THR A 394 -17.33 17.88 -7.86
C THR A 394 -15.79 17.87 -7.87
N VAL A 395 -15.17 17.20 -8.84
CA VAL A 395 -13.73 16.88 -8.81
C VAL A 395 -12.84 18.13 -8.68
N ARG A 396 -13.19 19.23 -9.33
CA ARG A 396 -12.37 20.46 -9.31
C ARG A 396 -12.37 21.12 -7.95
N SER A 397 -13.51 21.22 -7.31
CA SER A 397 -13.64 21.76 -5.95
C SER A 397 -12.96 20.85 -4.93
N VAL A 398 -13.03 19.53 -5.10
CA VAL A 398 -12.32 18.55 -4.26
C VAL A 398 -10.81 18.69 -4.42
N VAL A 399 -10.28 18.74 -5.63
CA VAL A 399 -8.85 18.96 -5.88
C VAL A 399 -8.38 20.28 -5.25
N GLY A 400 -9.12 21.37 -5.48
CA GLY A 400 -8.80 22.67 -4.88
C GLY A 400 -8.80 22.63 -3.35
N MET A 401 -9.72 21.90 -2.72
CA MET A 401 -9.78 21.74 -1.26
C MET A 401 -8.59 20.90 -0.73
N LEU A 402 -8.28 19.79 -1.38
CA LEU A 402 -7.12 18.97 -1.01
C LEU A 402 -5.80 19.77 -1.08
N GLU A 403 -5.59 20.52 -2.17
CA GLU A 403 -4.38 21.33 -2.36
C GLU A 403 -4.33 22.54 -1.41
N HIS A 404 -5.46 23.16 -1.13
CA HIS A 404 -5.56 24.24 -0.15
C HIS A 404 -5.12 23.80 1.27
N PHE A 405 -5.39 22.55 1.63
CA PHE A 405 -4.96 21.97 2.91
C PHE A 405 -3.58 21.28 2.86
N GLY A 406 -2.81 21.48 1.80
CA GLY A 406 -1.41 21.06 1.67
C GLY A 406 -1.20 19.66 1.07
N ALA A 407 -2.26 18.95 0.68
CA ALA A 407 -2.11 17.75 -0.13
C ALA A 407 -1.65 18.11 -1.55
N ARG A 408 -1.09 17.15 -2.27
CA ARG A 408 -0.64 17.36 -3.65
C ARG A 408 -1.28 16.31 -4.56
N VAL A 409 -2.20 16.73 -5.41
CA VAL A 409 -2.84 15.84 -6.37
C VAL A 409 -1.86 15.46 -7.48
N ASN A 410 -1.72 14.17 -7.74
CA ASN A 410 -0.87 13.63 -8.79
C ASN A 410 -1.62 13.62 -10.13
N THR A 411 -1.52 14.70 -10.89
CA THR A 411 -2.22 14.86 -12.17
C THR A 411 -1.87 13.80 -13.23
N ARG A 412 -0.72 13.11 -13.09
CA ARG A 412 -0.34 12.01 -14.00
C ARG A 412 -1.01 10.69 -13.68
N LYS A 413 -1.62 10.56 -12.50
CA LYS A 413 -2.30 9.36 -12.03
C LYS A 413 -3.75 9.62 -11.58
N SER A 414 -4.22 10.83 -11.77
CA SER A 414 -5.60 11.21 -11.51
C SER A 414 -6.36 11.35 -12.82
N PHE A 415 -7.55 10.73 -12.90
CA PHE A 415 -8.30 10.57 -14.14
C PHE A 415 -9.77 10.95 -13.92
N TRP A 416 -10.27 11.92 -14.70
CA TRP A 416 -11.66 12.39 -14.58
C TRP A 416 -12.29 12.93 -15.87
N THR A 417 -11.49 13.15 -16.94
CA THR A 417 -11.99 13.74 -18.17
C THR A 417 -12.52 12.68 -19.13
N GLY A 418 -11.71 11.63 -19.38
CA GLY A 418 -12.04 10.54 -20.30
C GLY A 418 -12.64 9.33 -19.59
N ARG A 419 -12.39 8.16 -20.18
CA ARG A 419 -12.91 6.86 -19.72
C ARG A 419 -11.86 5.93 -19.12
N PHE A 420 -10.66 6.43 -18.81
CA PHE A 420 -9.63 5.67 -18.10
C PHE A 420 -9.71 5.95 -16.61
N ARG A 421 -9.66 4.89 -15.78
CA ARG A 421 -9.68 4.98 -14.31
C ARG A 421 -8.69 4.01 -13.70
N GLU A 422 -8.01 4.44 -12.63
CA GLU A 422 -7.11 3.60 -11.82
C GLU A 422 -7.51 3.74 -10.35
N SER A 423 -7.69 2.64 -9.61
CA SER A 423 -7.76 2.65 -8.15
C SER A 423 -7.36 1.29 -7.58
N CYS A 424 -6.65 1.32 -6.44
CA CYS A 424 -6.23 0.13 -5.71
C CYS A 424 -5.55 -0.93 -6.60
N GLY A 425 -4.73 -0.45 -7.56
CA GLY A 425 -3.93 -1.30 -8.45
C GLY A 425 -4.69 -2.01 -9.57
N LYS A 426 -5.96 -1.67 -9.79
CA LYS A 426 -6.74 -2.06 -10.95
C LYS A 426 -6.94 -0.87 -11.87
N GLU A 427 -6.83 -1.14 -13.16
CA GLU A 427 -6.95 -0.12 -14.20
C GLU A 427 -8.05 -0.53 -15.19
N TYR A 428 -8.96 0.40 -15.49
CA TYR A 428 -10.11 0.18 -16.35
C TYR A 428 -10.19 1.21 -17.48
N PHE A 429 -10.65 0.77 -18.64
CA PHE A 429 -10.96 1.64 -19.75
C PHE A 429 -12.28 1.22 -20.39
N MET A 430 -13.25 2.14 -20.43
CA MET A 430 -14.62 1.89 -20.95
C MET A 430 -15.31 0.67 -20.31
N GLY A 431 -15.07 0.46 -18.99
CA GLY A 431 -15.63 -0.65 -18.21
C GLY A 431 -14.85 -1.95 -18.26
N GLU A 432 -13.87 -2.08 -19.16
CA GLU A 432 -13.04 -3.28 -19.32
C GLU A 432 -11.77 -3.20 -18.47
N ASP A 433 -11.36 -4.33 -17.89
CA ASP A 433 -10.11 -4.45 -17.10
C ASP A 433 -8.90 -4.44 -18.04
N VAL A 434 -8.14 -3.35 -18.01
CA VAL A 434 -6.89 -3.18 -18.76
C VAL A 434 -5.66 -3.25 -17.86
N SER A 435 -5.79 -3.90 -16.70
CA SER A 435 -4.69 -4.10 -15.76
C SER A 435 -3.63 -5.02 -16.36
N ILE A 436 -2.36 -4.72 -16.09
CA ILE A 436 -1.23 -5.42 -16.70
C ILE A 436 -0.53 -6.38 -15.74
N VAL A 437 0.10 -7.40 -16.30
CA VAL A 437 1.01 -8.29 -15.57
C VAL A 437 2.39 -7.65 -15.48
N ARG A 438 2.94 -7.56 -14.27
CA ARG A 438 4.21 -6.87 -14.02
C ARG A 438 5.34 -7.83 -13.68
N PHE A 439 6.48 -7.66 -14.33
CA PHE A 439 7.71 -8.35 -14.01
C PHE A 439 8.37 -7.71 -12.78
N ARG A 440 8.61 -8.48 -11.71
CA ARG A 440 8.96 -7.94 -10.39
C ARG A 440 10.40 -8.11 -9.98
N LYS A 441 11.07 -9.17 -10.44
CA LYS A 441 12.45 -9.52 -10.07
C LYS A 441 13.28 -9.78 -11.32
N GLU A 442 14.58 -9.66 -11.21
CA GLU A 442 15.49 -10.03 -12.28
C GLU A 442 15.32 -11.50 -12.70
N PHE A 443 15.70 -11.79 -13.94
CA PHE A 443 15.63 -13.15 -14.45
C PHE A 443 16.66 -14.02 -13.71
N PRO A 444 16.26 -15.19 -13.15
CA PRO A 444 17.17 -16.04 -12.41
C PRO A 444 18.22 -16.67 -13.34
N ALA A 445 19.48 -16.62 -12.95
CA ALA A 445 20.56 -17.31 -13.67
C ALA A 445 20.64 -18.79 -13.29
N ARG A 446 20.26 -19.12 -12.06
CA ARG A 446 20.39 -20.47 -11.49
C ARG A 446 19.32 -20.74 -10.45
N ARG A 447 19.12 -22.03 -10.12
CA ARG A 447 18.11 -22.45 -9.13
C ARG A 447 18.33 -21.88 -7.73
N LYS A 448 19.57 -21.58 -7.33
CA LYS A 448 19.87 -20.95 -6.03
C LYS A 448 19.29 -19.55 -5.89
N ASP A 449 18.96 -18.89 -6.98
CA ASP A 449 18.32 -17.58 -6.99
C ASP A 449 16.80 -17.74 -6.67
N ALA A 450 16.51 -18.30 -5.49
CA ALA A 450 15.18 -18.80 -5.11
C ALA A 450 14.07 -17.72 -5.25
N THR A 451 14.33 -16.50 -4.82
CA THR A 451 13.34 -15.41 -4.89
C THR A 451 13.03 -14.99 -6.32
N GLN A 452 14.01 -14.98 -7.20
CA GLN A 452 13.86 -14.70 -8.63
C GLN A 452 13.08 -15.83 -9.31
N VAL A 453 13.41 -17.10 -8.99
CA VAL A 453 12.69 -18.28 -9.51
C VAL A 453 11.23 -18.24 -9.10
N ILE A 454 10.93 -17.99 -7.82
CA ILE A 454 9.55 -17.87 -7.29
C ILE A 454 8.80 -16.76 -8.04
N SER A 455 9.45 -15.60 -8.20
CA SER A 455 8.86 -14.46 -8.90
C SER A 455 8.60 -14.77 -10.38
N LEU A 456 9.51 -15.49 -11.06
CA LEU A 456 9.35 -15.85 -12.47
C LEU A 456 8.23 -16.88 -12.68
N VAL A 457 8.09 -17.86 -11.77
CA VAL A 457 6.97 -18.82 -11.79
C VAL A 457 5.64 -18.10 -11.58
N ALA A 458 5.58 -17.17 -10.61
CA ALA A 458 4.39 -16.36 -10.38
C ALA A 458 4.04 -15.47 -11.58
N PHE A 459 5.03 -14.85 -12.23
CA PHE A 459 4.86 -14.05 -13.43
C PHE A 459 4.31 -14.91 -14.59
N ARG A 460 4.89 -16.10 -14.83
CA ARG A 460 4.39 -17.05 -15.84
C ARG A 460 2.92 -17.41 -15.61
N ASN A 461 2.55 -17.67 -14.36
CA ASN A 461 1.18 -18.05 -14.05
C ASN A 461 0.20 -16.89 -14.20
N GLN A 462 0.62 -15.65 -13.86
CA GLN A 462 -0.17 -14.45 -14.14
C GLN A 462 -0.33 -14.21 -15.65
N MET A 463 0.74 -14.40 -16.46
CA MET A 463 0.66 -14.32 -17.92
C MET A 463 -0.28 -15.37 -18.50
N TYR A 464 -0.35 -16.56 -17.90
CA TYR A 464 -1.26 -17.62 -18.33
C TYR A 464 -2.73 -17.20 -18.15
N TYR A 465 -3.09 -16.68 -16.99
CA TYR A 465 -4.44 -16.19 -16.72
C TYR A 465 -4.80 -14.95 -17.54
N ALA A 466 -3.82 -14.15 -17.92
CA ALA A 466 -3.99 -13.01 -18.81
C ALA A 466 -4.06 -13.38 -20.30
N GLY A 467 -3.97 -14.66 -20.67
CA GLY A 467 -4.09 -15.13 -22.05
C GLY A 467 -2.81 -15.03 -22.90
N TYR A 468 -1.66 -14.69 -22.33
CA TYR A 468 -0.37 -14.58 -23.04
C TYR A 468 0.31 -15.94 -23.19
N TRP A 469 -0.35 -16.90 -23.81
CA TRP A 469 0.09 -18.31 -23.84
C TRP A 469 1.38 -18.54 -24.62
N ALA A 470 1.66 -17.75 -25.66
CA ALA A 470 2.94 -17.82 -26.38
C ALA A 470 4.12 -17.43 -25.47
N THR A 471 3.94 -16.38 -24.67
CA THR A 471 4.90 -15.98 -23.62
C THR A 471 5.06 -17.06 -22.56
N CYS A 472 3.95 -17.68 -22.15
CA CYS A 472 3.98 -18.80 -21.19
C CYS A 472 4.78 -20.00 -21.71
N LYS A 473 4.62 -20.35 -23.00
CA LYS A 473 5.39 -21.43 -23.64
C LYS A 473 6.89 -21.15 -23.56
N TRP A 474 7.30 -19.95 -23.92
CA TRP A 474 8.71 -19.54 -23.85
C TRP A 474 9.22 -19.55 -22.39
N LEU A 475 8.46 -19.00 -21.45
CA LEU A 475 8.79 -19.01 -20.02
C LEU A 475 8.86 -20.45 -19.46
N ASP A 476 8.02 -21.35 -19.92
CA ASP A 476 8.05 -22.76 -19.51
C ASP A 476 9.33 -23.45 -19.97
N GLU A 477 9.85 -23.12 -21.16
CA GLU A 477 11.13 -23.64 -21.65
C GLU A 477 12.30 -23.14 -20.79
N GLU A 478 12.33 -21.83 -20.49
CA GLU A 478 13.37 -21.24 -19.64
C GLU A 478 13.30 -21.77 -18.19
N LEU A 479 12.11 -21.87 -17.61
CA LEU A 479 11.93 -22.41 -16.26
C LEU A 479 12.30 -23.89 -16.16
N ARG A 480 12.07 -24.70 -17.20
CA ARG A 480 12.50 -26.11 -17.22
C ARG A 480 14.01 -26.27 -17.26
N ARG A 481 14.77 -25.33 -17.86
CA ARG A 481 16.23 -25.33 -17.81
C ARG A 481 16.74 -25.12 -16.37
N ILE A 482 16.03 -24.30 -15.59
CA ILE A 482 16.39 -23.98 -14.21
C ILE A 482 15.83 -25.03 -13.25
N LEU A 483 14.54 -25.38 -13.40
CA LEU A 483 13.79 -26.33 -12.59
C LEU A 483 13.58 -27.63 -13.40
N LYS A 484 14.41 -28.64 -13.19
CA LYS A 484 14.29 -29.95 -13.88
C LYS A 484 12.93 -30.63 -13.63
N HIS A 485 12.28 -30.35 -12.50
CA HIS A 485 10.95 -30.83 -12.12
C HIS A 485 10.03 -29.61 -12.00
N TYR A 486 9.19 -29.40 -13.00
CA TYR A 486 8.29 -28.26 -13.13
C TYR A 486 6.89 -28.73 -13.56
N PRO A 487 6.11 -29.36 -12.60
CA PRO A 487 4.82 -29.96 -12.88
C PRO A 487 3.70 -28.93 -13.07
N VAL A 488 2.56 -29.42 -13.56
CA VAL A 488 1.29 -28.66 -13.48
C VAL A 488 0.69 -28.85 -12.09
N VAL A 489 0.31 -27.73 -11.46
CA VAL A 489 -0.23 -27.68 -10.09
C VAL A 489 -1.40 -26.70 -9.97
N ALA A 490 -2.26 -26.91 -8.97
CA ALA A 490 -3.31 -25.97 -8.62
C ALA A 490 -2.73 -24.68 -7.98
N PRO A 491 -3.45 -23.55 -8.03
CA PRO A 491 -3.01 -22.27 -7.43
C PRO A 491 -2.74 -22.34 -5.91
N SER A 492 -3.40 -23.25 -5.20
CA SER A 492 -3.23 -23.49 -3.76
C SER A 492 -1.97 -24.28 -3.40
N SER A 493 -1.31 -24.89 -4.39
CA SER A 493 -0.15 -25.75 -4.16
C SER A 493 1.07 -25.01 -3.62
N ARG A 494 1.78 -25.67 -2.69
CA ARG A 494 3.10 -25.21 -2.22
C ARG A 494 4.24 -25.51 -3.21
N VAL A 495 3.97 -26.30 -4.23
CA VAL A 495 4.96 -26.67 -5.26
C VAL A 495 5.05 -25.55 -6.29
N LEU A 496 6.28 -25.15 -6.64
CA LEU A 496 6.53 -24.25 -7.76
C LEU A 496 6.22 -25.00 -9.05
N GLY A 497 5.12 -24.64 -9.69
CA GLY A 497 4.61 -25.30 -10.87
C GLY A 497 3.82 -24.39 -11.79
N ARG A 498 3.44 -24.95 -12.93
CA ARG A 498 2.60 -24.28 -13.93
C ARG A 498 1.13 -24.38 -13.52
N HIS A 499 0.42 -23.27 -13.54
CA HIS A 499 -1.04 -23.31 -13.46
C HIS A 499 -1.64 -23.66 -14.82
N SER A 500 -2.74 -24.41 -14.82
CA SER A 500 -3.50 -24.78 -16.01
C SER A 500 -5.00 -24.87 -15.68
N PHE A 501 -5.85 -24.41 -16.59
CA PHE A 501 -7.30 -24.62 -16.51
C PHE A 501 -7.70 -26.11 -16.60
N LEU A 502 -6.77 -26.98 -17.06
CA LEU A 502 -7.01 -28.43 -17.14
C LEU A 502 -6.75 -29.17 -15.82
N GLY A 503 -6.41 -28.46 -14.74
CA GLY A 503 -6.17 -29.06 -13.43
C GLY A 503 -4.69 -29.24 -13.10
N TYR A 504 -4.31 -30.37 -12.51
CA TYR A 504 -2.97 -30.66 -12.01
C TYR A 504 -2.50 -32.07 -12.38
N GLU A 505 -1.18 -32.28 -12.38
CA GLU A 505 -0.53 -33.58 -12.58
C GLU A 505 -0.47 -34.38 -11.26
N THR A 506 -0.46 -35.70 -11.37
CA THR A 506 -0.22 -36.64 -10.26
C THR A 506 0.89 -37.59 -10.66
N HIS A 507 1.98 -37.59 -9.87
CA HIS A 507 3.11 -38.52 -10.11
C HIS A 507 3.04 -39.76 -9.23
N LYS A 508 2.45 -39.64 -8.04
CA LYS A 508 2.32 -40.72 -7.04
C LYS A 508 1.16 -40.44 -6.10
N MET A 509 0.55 -41.48 -5.58
CA MET A 509 -0.40 -41.36 -4.45
C MET A 509 0.36 -41.49 -3.12
N HIS A 510 -0.08 -40.75 -2.11
CA HIS A 510 0.43 -40.88 -0.75
C HIS A 510 0.00 -42.24 -0.18
N ALA A 511 0.93 -42.98 0.42
CA ALA A 511 0.67 -44.38 0.82
C ALA A 511 -0.47 -44.52 1.85
N THR A 512 -0.57 -43.58 2.80
CA THR A 512 -1.57 -43.66 3.90
C THR A 512 -2.76 -42.71 3.69
N LEU A 513 -2.55 -41.54 3.09
CA LEU A 513 -3.59 -40.50 2.94
C LEU A 513 -4.34 -40.60 1.61
N HIS A 514 -3.92 -41.47 0.71
CA HIS A 514 -4.46 -41.63 -0.65
C HIS A 514 -4.64 -40.29 -1.40
N SER A 515 -3.79 -39.29 -1.05
CA SER A 515 -3.79 -37.98 -1.70
C SER A 515 -2.76 -37.92 -2.83
N PRO A 516 -3.00 -37.18 -3.93
CA PRO A 516 -2.06 -37.08 -5.03
C PRO A 516 -0.80 -36.31 -4.63
N LEU A 517 0.33 -36.74 -5.14
CA LEU A 517 1.63 -36.10 -4.95
C LEU A 517 2.32 -35.86 -6.29
N VAL A 518 3.00 -34.72 -6.39
CA VAL A 518 3.88 -34.37 -7.51
C VAL A 518 5.30 -34.15 -7.03
N LYS A 519 6.28 -34.48 -7.88
CA LYS A 519 7.68 -34.18 -7.64
C LYS A 519 7.99 -32.78 -8.17
N GLY A 520 8.34 -31.88 -7.28
CA GLY A 520 8.67 -30.50 -7.65
C GLY A 520 9.38 -29.76 -6.53
N TYR A 521 9.73 -28.50 -6.80
CA TYR A 521 10.40 -27.66 -5.83
C TYR A 521 9.37 -26.98 -4.93
N VAL A 522 9.50 -27.18 -3.63
CA VAL A 522 8.67 -26.57 -2.58
C VAL A 522 9.45 -25.42 -1.96
N ILE A 523 8.78 -24.29 -1.76
CA ILE A 523 9.33 -23.14 -1.06
C ILE A 523 9.55 -23.55 0.41
N SER A 524 10.75 -23.31 0.92
CA SER A 524 11.13 -23.55 2.29
C SER A 524 11.69 -22.25 2.87
N ALA A 525 11.02 -21.69 3.86
CA ALA A 525 11.53 -20.58 4.63
C ALA A 525 12.25 -21.12 5.88
N ARG A 526 13.40 -20.53 6.20
CA ARG A 526 14.06 -20.77 7.48
C ARG A 526 13.65 -19.64 8.40
N SER A 527 12.79 -19.95 9.36
CA SER A 527 12.51 -19.01 10.45
C SER A 527 13.78 -18.87 11.30
N PRO A 528 14.22 -17.65 11.64
CA PRO A 528 15.28 -17.46 12.60
C PRO A 528 14.87 -18.09 13.95
N GLN A 529 15.84 -18.52 14.73
CA GLN A 529 15.59 -18.90 16.12
C GLN A 529 15.02 -17.68 16.85
N ASN A 530 13.91 -17.89 17.51
CA ASN A 530 13.13 -16.81 18.12
C ASN A 530 12.58 -17.27 19.48
N PRO A 531 13.50 -17.64 20.44
CA PRO A 531 13.09 -18.10 21.76
C PRO A 531 12.38 -16.98 22.52
N LEU A 532 11.48 -17.36 23.40
CA LEU A 532 10.79 -16.44 24.30
C LEU A 532 10.39 -17.20 25.56
N ASP A 533 10.86 -16.71 26.69
CA ASP A 533 10.59 -17.29 28.01
C ASP A 533 10.05 -16.22 28.98
N GLY A 534 9.71 -16.63 30.21
CA GLY A 534 9.33 -15.73 31.29
C GLY A 534 8.08 -14.89 31.02
N PRO A 535 8.04 -13.65 31.54
CA PRO A 535 6.87 -12.76 31.44
C PRO A 535 6.52 -12.43 30.00
N GLY A 536 7.49 -12.26 29.10
CA GLY A 536 7.23 -11.98 27.69
C GLY A 536 6.48 -13.10 26.98
N ALA A 537 6.78 -14.38 27.31
CA ALA A 537 6.06 -15.53 26.78
C ALA A 537 4.60 -15.56 27.24
N LEU A 538 4.35 -15.26 28.51
CA LEU A 538 3.00 -15.15 29.07
C LEU A 538 2.23 -13.99 28.47
N LEU A 539 2.85 -12.82 28.32
CA LEU A 539 2.26 -11.68 27.65
C LEU A 539 1.82 -12.06 26.22
N LYS A 540 2.70 -12.67 25.44
CA LYS A 540 2.36 -13.12 24.08
C LYS A 540 1.18 -14.08 24.08
N PHE A 541 1.15 -15.04 25.01
CA PHE A 541 0.05 -15.98 25.12
C PHE A 541 -1.28 -15.28 25.41
N PHE A 542 -1.34 -14.37 26.38
CA PHE A 542 -2.57 -13.65 26.72
C PHE A 542 -3.06 -12.72 25.60
N LEU A 543 -2.15 -11.98 24.97
CA LEU A 543 -2.51 -11.11 23.84
C LEU A 543 -3.04 -11.91 22.63
N THR A 544 -2.49 -13.11 22.39
CA THR A 544 -2.97 -14.00 21.33
C THR A 544 -4.36 -14.57 21.67
N LYS A 545 -4.59 -15.03 22.91
CA LYS A 545 -5.91 -15.52 23.36
C LYS A 545 -6.98 -14.43 23.36
N ALA A 546 -6.66 -13.23 23.83
CA ALA A 546 -7.60 -12.10 23.80
C ALA A 546 -8.05 -11.76 22.36
N SER A 547 -7.15 -11.90 21.39
CA SER A 547 -7.49 -11.72 19.96
C SER A 547 -8.45 -12.78 19.43
N LEU A 548 -8.43 -14.00 19.97
CA LEU A 548 -9.32 -15.09 19.56
C LEU A 548 -10.74 -14.94 20.14
N ASN A 549 -10.86 -14.42 21.36
CA ASN A 549 -12.15 -14.28 22.04
C ASN A 549 -12.97 -13.06 21.57
N GLY A 550 -12.32 -12.03 20.99
CA GLY A 550 -12.98 -10.83 20.48
C GLY A 550 -13.64 -10.98 19.11
N SER A 551 -13.44 -12.12 18.41
CA SER A 551 -13.98 -12.37 17.07
C SER A 551 -14.76 -13.68 17.04
N SER A 552 -16.01 -13.67 17.52
CA SER A 552 -16.90 -14.85 17.46
C SER A 552 -17.48 -15.16 16.06
N GLN A 553 -16.95 -14.56 15.01
CA GLN A 553 -17.30 -14.94 13.63
C GLN A 553 -16.08 -14.99 12.72
N LYS A 554 -15.77 -16.19 12.24
CA LYS A 554 -14.72 -16.61 11.30
C LYS A 554 -13.40 -17.10 11.93
N MET A 555 -13.48 -18.14 12.72
CA MET A 555 -12.32 -18.89 13.23
C MET A 555 -11.53 -19.68 12.16
N SER A 556 -11.89 -19.64 10.88
CA SER A 556 -11.22 -20.47 9.85
C SER A 556 -10.09 -19.75 9.09
N HIS A 557 -9.90 -18.41 9.26
CA HIS A 557 -8.92 -17.64 8.50
C HIS A 557 -7.94 -16.81 9.34
N LEU A 558 -8.03 -16.86 10.67
CA LEU A 558 -7.09 -16.18 11.59
C LEU A 558 -6.07 -17.18 12.19
N ARG A 559 -5.41 -17.96 11.33
CA ARG A 559 -4.03 -18.30 11.66
C ARG A 559 -3.27 -16.99 11.53
N GLU A 560 -2.59 -16.54 12.62
CA GLU A 560 -1.48 -15.59 12.45
C GLU A 560 -0.70 -16.06 11.23
N PRO A 561 -0.35 -15.17 10.27
CA PRO A 561 0.45 -15.60 9.16
C PRO A 561 1.68 -16.24 9.80
N ASP A 562 1.76 -17.56 9.68
CA ASP A 562 2.92 -18.35 10.04
C ASP A 562 4.14 -17.55 9.61
N ASP A 563 5.13 -17.35 10.45
CA ASP A 563 6.35 -16.61 10.10
C ASP A 563 6.91 -17.10 8.76
N GLU A 564 6.72 -18.39 8.48
CA GLU A 564 7.03 -19.00 7.19
C GLU A 564 6.24 -18.38 6.03
N ASN A 565 4.95 -18.16 6.17
CA ASN A 565 4.13 -17.53 5.14
C ASN A 565 4.47 -16.06 4.94
N HIS A 566 4.83 -15.34 6.00
CA HIS A 566 5.32 -13.98 5.89
C HIS A 566 6.67 -13.92 5.15
N LEU A 567 7.62 -14.77 5.50
CA LEU A 567 8.91 -14.86 4.82
C LEU A 567 8.76 -15.26 3.34
N ARG A 568 7.86 -16.17 3.04
CA ARG A 568 7.54 -16.58 1.65
C ARG A 568 6.98 -15.42 0.84
N ARG A 569 6.10 -14.59 1.41
CA ARG A 569 5.51 -13.41 0.75
C ARG A 569 6.51 -12.27 0.62
N SER A 570 7.31 -12.03 1.64
CA SER A 570 8.33 -10.97 1.64
C SER A 570 9.51 -11.27 0.72
N GLY A 571 9.71 -12.55 0.34
CA GLY A 571 10.76 -12.96 -0.57
C GLY A 571 12.16 -12.65 -0.05
N ARG A 572 12.40 -12.71 1.26
CA ARG A 572 13.72 -12.45 1.87
C ARG A 572 14.74 -13.50 1.39
N PRO A 573 15.78 -13.14 0.62
CA PRO A 573 16.64 -14.12 -0.06
C PRO A 573 17.40 -15.04 0.88
N HIS A 574 17.79 -14.54 2.06
CA HIS A 574 18.54 -15.31 3.07
C HIS A 574 17.68 -16.25 3.91
N ALA A 575 16.35 -16.08 3.85
CA ALA A 575 15.40 -16.87 4.62
C ALA A 575 14.58 -17.83 3.75
N VAL A 576 14.65 -17.69 2.42
CA VAL A 576 13.84 -18.46 1.47
C VAL A 576 14.75 -19.32 0.60
N ASP A 577 14.43 -20.61 0.52
CA ASP A 577 15.09 -21.60 -0.33
C ASP A 577 14.03 -22.43 -1.06
N ILE A 578 14.43 -23.17 -2.08
CA ILE A 578 13.57 -24.11 -2.78
C ILE A 578 14.17 -25.51 -2.72
N LYS A 579 13.40 -26.49 -2.25
CA LYS A 579 13.85 -27.86 -2.07
C LYS A 579 12.98 -28.83 -2.87
N LEU A 580 13.64 -29.79 -3.55
CA LEU A 580 12.94 -30.83 -4.29
C LEU A 580 12.27 -31.78 -3.32
N ARG A 581 10.96 -31.98 -3.46
CA ARG A 581 10.14 -32.85 -2.62
C ARG A 581 9.00 -33.48 -3.42
N MET A 582 8.43 -34.54 -2.87
CA MET A 582 7.07 -34.98 -3.21
C MET A 582 6.09 -34.20 -2.32
N ALA A 583 5.14 -33.49 -2.91
CA ALA A 583 4.17 -32.69 -2.17
C ALA A 583 2.83 -32.63 -2.92
N SER A 584 1.78 -32.17 -2.25
CA SER A 584 0.44 -32.03 -2.84
C SER A 584 0.46 -31.07 -4.06
N PRO A 585 -0.21 -31.43 -5.15
CA PRO A 585 -0.40 -30.55 -6.29
C PRO A 585 -1.49 -29.47 -6.06
N PHE A 586 -2.17 -29.48 -4.88
CA PHE A 586 -3.22 -28.52 -4.50
C PHE A 586 -3.13 -28.09 -3.05
#